data_0cd52e99a3fcba3256262afbe8a6dee4
#
_entry.id   0cd52e99a3fcba3256262afbe8a6dee4
#
_cell.length_a   1.000
_cell.length_b   1.000
_cell.length_c   1.000
_cell.angle_alpha   90.00
_cell.angle_beta   90.00
_cell.angle_gamma   90.00
#
_symmetry.space_group_name_H-M   'P 1'
#
loop_
_entity.id
_entity.type
_entity.pdbx_description
1 polymer ?
#
loop_
_entity_poly.entity_id
_entity_poly.type
_entity_poly.pdbx_seq_one_letter_code
_entity_poly.pdbx_strand_id
1 'polypeptide(L)'
;MRGFTFAAFVGALGLVIVPSLAGATDGAVVYKTQCSKCHGEDGHADTPAGKAMKAPALAGDAKVAALAPADLVKSVKENKKHAAFIAKVPDADLDAVASFVKGLAGKP
;
A
#
# COMPACT_ATOMS: atom_id res chain seq x y z
N MET A 1 61.71 -15.66 30.39
CA MET A 1 60.32 -15.45 30.86
C MET A 1 59.60 -14.72 29.84
N ARG A 2 58.88 -15.44 29.04
CA ARG A 2 58.24 -14.82 27.88
C ARG A 2 56.75 -14.88 28.08
N GLY A 3 56.16 -13.71 28.37
CA GLY A 3 54.74 -13.56 28.42
C GLY A 3 54.13 -13.62 27.01
N PHE A 4 53.42 -14.67 26.72
CA PHE A 4 52.60 -14.75 25.53
C PHE A 4 51.31 -14.00 25.81
N THR A 5 51.22 -12.82 25.28
CA THR A 5 49.97 -12.09 25.28
C THR A 5 49.11 -12.63 24.16
N PHE A 6 48.18 -13.51 24.48
CA PHE A 6 47.12 -13.86 23.55
C PHE A 6 46.21 -12.65 23.40
N ALA A 7 46.38 -11.95 22.32
CA ALA A 7 45.36 -11.00 21.90
C ALA A 7 44.13 -11.80 21.42
N ALA A 8 43.14 -11.86 22.27
CA ALA A 8 41.84 -12.41 21.86
C ALA A 8 41.23 -11.45 20.83
N PHE A 9 41.31 -11.82 19.58
CA PHE A 9 40.47 -11.21 18.54
C PHE A 9 39.04 -11.66 18.81
N VAL A 10 38.29 -10.84 19.52
CA VAL A 10 36.85 -10.95 19.53
C VAL A 10 36.38 -10.39 18.20
N GLY A 11 36.21 -11.30 17.24
CA GLY A 11 35.52 -10.93 16.03
C GLY A 11 34.11 -10.50 16.40
N ALA A 12 33.85 -9.21 16.35
CA ALA A 12 32.48 -8.72 16.42
C ALA A 12 31.77 -9.27 15.19
N LEU A 13 30.99 -10.33 15.38
CA LEU A 13 30.03 -10.78 14.41
C LEU A 13 28.96 -9.72 14.37
N GLY A 14 29.11 -8.77 13.46
CA GLY A 14 28.09 -7.77 13.24
C GLY A 14 26.83 -8.47 12.76
N LEU A 15 25.84 -8.58 13.63
CA LEU A 15 24.49 -9.01 13.24
C LEU A 15 23.93 -7.93 12.33
N VAL A 16 24.01 -8.12 11.04
CA VAL A 16 23.31 -7.28 10.08
C VAL A 16 21.85 -7.64 10.19
N ILE A 17 21.11 -6.87 10.97
CA ILE A 17 19.67 -6.95 10.96
C ILE A 17 19.21 -6.31 9.66
N VAL A 18 18.98 -7.14 8.65
CA VAL A 18 18.27 -6.70 7.45
C VAL A 18 16.83 -6.50 7.89
N PRO A 19 16.29 -5.27 7.85
CA PRO A 19 14.86 -5.10 8.12
C PRO A 19 14.10 -5.98 7.14
N SER A 20 13.40 -6.95 7.68
CA SER A 20 12.50 -7.78 6.90
C SER A 20 11.41 -6.87 6.34
N LEU A 21 11.37 -6.69 5.02
CA LEU A 21 10.28 -6.01 4.34
C LEU A 21 9.00 -6.86 4.29
N ALA A 22 8.94 -7.95 5.05
CA ALA A 22 7.75 -8.75 5.22
C ALA A 22 6.65 -7.89 5.86
N GLY A 23 5.71 -7.39 5.05
CA GLY A 23 4.58 -6.57 5.47
C GLY A 23 4.53 -5.15 4.89
N ALA A 24 5.59 -4.68 4.21
CA ALA A 24 5.51 -3.42 3.45
C ALA A 24 5.07 -3.72 2.03
N THR A 25 3.78 -3.93 1.83
CA THR A 25 3.24 -4.08 0.48
C THR A 25 3.22 -2.70 -0.19
N ASP A 26 3.72 -2.65 -1.41
CA ASP A 26 3.67 -1.44 -2.24
C ASP A 26 2.21 -1.12 -2.57
N GLY A 27 1.76 0.08 -2.23
CA GLY A 27 0.40 0.55 -2.51
C GLY A 27 0.04 0.50 -3.99
N ALA A 28 0.99 0.75 -4.87
CA ALA A 28 0.79 0.62 -6.32
C ALA A 28 0.49 -0.83 -6.73
N VAL A 29 1.14 -1.81 -6.13
CA VAL A 29 0.89 -3.23 -6.39
C VAL A 29 -0.48 -3.64 -5.88
N VAL A 30 -0.85 -3.23 -4.68
CA VAL A 30 -2.18 -3.49 -4.11
C VAL A 30 -3.26 -2.88 -4.99
N TYR A 31 -3.07 -1.64 -5.40
CA TYR A 31 -4.01 -0.96 -6.29
C TYR A 31 -4.18 -1.71 -7.60
N LYS A 32 -3.09 -2.08 -8.23
CA LYS A 32 -3.11 -2.80 -9.51
C LYS A 32 -3.85 -4.14 -9.41
N THR A 33 -3.65 -4.87 -8.33
CA THR A 33 -4.23 -6.22 -8.16
C THR A 33 -5.66 -6.20 -7.63
N GLN A 34 -6.04 -5.22 -6.81
CA GLN A 34 -7.33 -5.20 -6.12
C GLN A 34 -8.29 -4.11 -6.60
N CYS A 35 -7.79 -3.03 -7.13
CA CYS A 35 -8.60 -1.83 -7.38
C CYS A 35 -8.70 -1.47 -8.86
N SER A 36 -7.65 -1.70 -9.63
CA SER A 36 -7.55 -1.20 -11.01
C SER A 36 -8.57 -1.82 -11.96
N LYS A 37 -9.07 -2.99 -11.67
CA LYS A 37 -10.09 -3.65 -12.51
C LYS A 37 -11.34 -2.78 -12.69
N CYS A 38 -11.75 -2.06 -11.65
CA CYS A 38 -12.88 -1.14 -11.68
C CYS A 38 -12.43 0.30 -11.84
N HIS A 39 -11.44 0.74 -11.04
CA HIS A 39 -11.02 2.15 -11.03
C HIS A 39 -10.03 2.52 -12.14
N GLY A 40 -9.51 1.53 -12.89
CA GLY A 40 -8.50 1.76 -13.93
C GLY A 40 -7.09 1.90 -13.35
N GLU A 41 -6.08 1.56 -14.13
CA GLU A 41 -4.67 1.70 -13.70
C GLU A 41 -4.30 3.17 -13.46
N ASP A 42 -4.90 4.08 -14.19
CA ASP A 42 -4.73 5.52 -14.08
C ASP A 42 -5.73 6.20 -13.14
N GLY A 43 -6.68 5.45 -12.58
CA GLY A 43 -7.70 5.96 -11.68
C GLY A 43 -8.89 6.63 -12.36
N HIS A 44 -9.03 6.57 -13.68
CA HIS A 44 -10.13 7.20 -14.41
C HIS A 44 -11.40 6.34 -14.50
N ALA A 45 -11.40 5.16 -13.94
CA ALA A 45 -12.54 4.21 -13.98
C ALA A 45 -13.01 3.85 -15.39
N ASP A 46 -12.16 4.00 -16.38
CA ASP A 46 -12.45 3.74 -17.78
C ASP A 46 -12.18 2.27 -18.14
N THR A 47 -12.86 1.37 -17.45
CA THR A 47 -12.80 -0.07 -17.65
C THR A 47 -14.20 -0.63 -17.82
N PRO A 48 -14.38 -1.79 -18.50
CA PRO A 48 -15.70 -2.41 -18.60
C PRO A 48 -16.35 -2.68 -17.24
N ALA A 49 -15.57 -3.20 -16.27
CA ALA A 49 -16.08 -3.45 -14.92
C ALA A 49 -16.40 -2.15 -14.18
N GLY A 50 -15.56 -1.12 -14.33
CA GLY A 50 -15.81 0.19 -13.73
C GLY A 50 -17.09 0.84 -14.23
N LYS A 51 -17.33 0.76 -15.53
CA LYS A 51 -18.56 1.28 -16.14
C LYS A 51 -19.80 0.51 -15.67
N ALA A 52 -19.71 -0.82 -15.65
CA ALA A 52 -20.81 -1.68 -15.21
C ALA A 52 -21.17 -1.46 -13.73
N MET A 53 -20.16 -1.29 -12.88
CA MET A 53 -20.33 -1.08 -11.45
C MET A 53 -20.50 0.38 -11.05
N LYS A 54 -20.42 1.29 -12.00
CA LYS A 54 -20.45 2.74 -11.75
C LYS A 54 -19.37 3.18 -10.76
N ALA A 55 -18.16 2.63 -10.93
CA ALA A 55 -17.03 3.02 -10.11
C ALA A 55 -16.65 4.48 -10.37
N PRO A 56 -16.42 5.27 -9.32
CA PRO A 56 -16.02 6.67 -9.52
C PRO A 56 -14.56 6.74 -9.99
N ALA A 57 -14.27 7.77 -10.78
CA ALA A 57 -12.88 8.12 -11.08
C ALA A 57 -12.21 8.64 -9.80
N LEU A 58 -11.00 8.16 -9.55
CA LEU A 58 -10.19 8.59 -8.40
C LEU A 58 -9.18 9.65 -8.81
N ALA A 59 -8.69 9.59 -10.05
CA ALA A 59 -7.77 10.58 -10.58
C ALA A 59 -8.43 11.96 -10.61
N GLY A 60 -7.73 12.96 -10.08
CA GLY A 60 -8.22 14.33 -10.05
C GLY A 60 -9.39 14.58 -9.09
N ASP A 61 -9.75 13.62 -8.25
CA ASP A 61 -10.88 13.78 -7.30
C ASP A 61 -10.44 14.60 -6.08
N ALA A 62 -10.92 15.84 -6.02
CA ALA A 62 -10.58 16.76 -4.94
C ALA A 62 -11.07 16.28 -3.57
N LYS A 63 -12.18 15.54 -3.50
CA LYS A 63 -12.69 14.99 -2.23
C LYS A 63 -11.77 13.90 -1.71
N VAL A 64 -11.34 12.99 -2.56
CA VAL A 64 -10.38 11.94 -2.21
C VAL A 64 -9.04 12.55 -1.80
N ALA A 65 -8.57 13.54 -2.55
CA ALA A 65 -7.32 14.22 -2.22
C ALA A 65 -7.34 14.91 -0.85
N ALA A 66 -8.50 15.42 -0.43
CA ALA A 66 -8.70 16.11 0.84
C ALA A 66 -8.86 15.17 2.04
N LEU A 67 -9.21 13.89 1.83
CA LEU A 67 -9.40 12.93 2.91
C LEU A 67 -8.07 12.57 3.58
N ALA A 68 -8.08 12.45 4.91
CA ALA A 68 -6.99 11.79 5.61
C ALA A 68 -6.90 10.31 5.18
N PRO A 69 -5.71 9.70 5.14
CA PRO A 69 -5.58 8.29 4.75
C PRO A 69 -6.47 7.34 5.54
N ALA A 70 -6.62 7.56 6.85
CA ALA A 70 -7.48 6.74 7.69
C ALA A 70 -8.96 6.86 7.32
N ASP A 71 -9.42 8.05 6.95
CA ASP A 71 -10.80 8.28 6.50
C ASP A 71 -11.06 7.66 5.13
N LEU A 72 -10.07 7.67 4.26
CA LEU A 72 -10.15 6.99 2.98
C LEU A 72 -10.25 5.48 3.15
N VAL A 73 -9.45 4.89 4.03
CA VAL A 73 -9.53 3.45 4.37
C VAL A 73 -10.91 3.11 4.92
N LYS A 74 -11.43 3.91 5.82
CA LYS A 74 -12.78 3.73 6.37
C LYS A 74 -13.84 3.76 5.27
N SER A 75 -13.78 4.73 4.38
CA SER A 75 -14.70 4.85 3.26
C SER A 75 -14.65 3.62 2.34
N VAL A 76 -13.45 3.11 2.06
CA VAL A 76 -13.27 1.90 1.25
C VAL A 76 -13.91 0.68 1.94
N LYS A 77 -13.71 0.54 3.24
CA LYS A 77 -14.28 -0.58 4.03
C LYS A 77 -15.80 -0.54 4.11
N GLU A 78 -16.37 0.64 4.20
CA GLU A 78 -17.82 0.83 4.35
C GLU A 78 -18.58 0.65 3.04
N ASN A 79 -17.91 0.70 1.91
CA ASN A 79 -18.55 0.55 0.61
C ASN A 79 -18.89 -0.91 0.35
N LYS A 80 -20.17 -1.21 0.26
CA LYS A 80 -20.68 -2.58 0.03
C LYS A 80 -20.17 -3.22 -1.26
N LYS A 81 -19.84 -2.43 -2.27
CA LYS A 81 -19.26 -2.92 -3.54
C LYS A 81 -17.86 -3.48 -3.36
N HIS A 82 -17.19 -3.13 -2.27
CA HIS A 82 -15.86 -3.64 -1.92
C HIS A 82 -15.91 -4.94 -1.09
N ALA A 83 -17.06 -5.38 -0.65
CA ALA A 83 -17.21 -6.50 0.29
C ALA A 83 -16.54 -7.79 -0.20
N ALA A 84 -16.55 -8.05 -1.52
CA ALA A 84 -16.00 -9.27 -2.08
C ALA A 84 -14.47 -9.42 -1.89
N PHE A 85 -13.74 -8.32 -1.81
CA PHE A 85 -12.29 -8.33 -1.70
C PHE A 85 -11.74 -7.72 -0.42
N ILE A 86 -12.50 -6.82 0.22
CA ILE A 86 -11.99 -6.05 1.37
C ILE A 86 -11.55 -6.95 2.54
N ALA A 87 -12.25 -8.07 2.75
CA ALA A 87 -11.90 -9.03 3.78
C ALA A 87 -10.58 -9.77 3.52
N LYS A 88 -10.11 -9.75 2.28
CA LYS A 88 -8.87 -10.40 1.85
C LYS A 88 -7.67 -9.46 1.85
N VAL A 89 -7.90 -8.17 2.06
CA VAL A 89 -6.85 -7.15 2.04
C VAL A 89 -6.49 -6.78 3.47
N PRO A 90 -5.25 -7.07 3.91
CA PRO A 90 -4.79 -6.68 5.25
C PRO A 90 -4.84 -5.17 5.46
N ASP A 91 -5.02 -4.73 6.71
CA ASP A 91 -5.10 -3.30 7.04
C ASP A 91 -3.84 -2.53 6.61
N ALA A 92 -2.66 -3.13 6.74
CA ALA A 92 -1.41 -2.51 6.28
C ALA A 92 -1.42 -2.24 4.77
N ASP A 93 -2.01 -3.15 3.99
CA ASP A 93 -2.15 -2.98 2.53
C ASP A 93 -3.18 -1.90 2.20
N LEU A 94 -4.24 -1.78 2.98
CA LEU A 94 -5.23 -0.71 2.84
C LEU A 94 -4.60 0.66 3.10
N ASP A 95 -3.77 0.78 4.13
CA ASP A 95 -3.04 2.01 4.42
C ASP A 95 -2.09 2.39 3.27
N ALA A 96 -1.37 1.41 2.74
CA ALA A 96 -0.47 1.62 1.61
C ALA A 96 -1.22 2.05 0.35
N VAL A 97 -2.34 1.39 0.03
CA VAL A 97 -3.14 1.74 -1.15
C VAL A 97 -3.85 3.09 -0.99
N ALA A 98 -4.26 3.46 0.23
CA ALA A 98 -4.84 4.76 0.48
C ALA A 98 -3.87 5.89 0.13
N SER A 99 -2.61 5.77 0.50
CA SER A 99 -1.56 6.72 0.12
C SER A 99 -1.37 6.78 -1.39
N PHE A 100 -1.38 5.64 -2.07
CA PHE A 100 -1.29 5.58 -3.52
C PHE A 100 -2.48 6.28 -4.20
N VAL A 101 -3.70 5.99 -3.75
CA VAL A 101 -4.92 6.59 -4.29
C VAL A 101 -4.94 8.10 -4.10
N LYS A 102 -4.47 8.61 -2.97
CA LYS A 102 -4.32 10.05 -2.76
C LYS A 102 -3.36 10.67 -3.77
N GLY A 103 -2.31 9.97 -4.14
CA GLY A 103 -1.42 10.40 -5.22
C GLY A 103 -2.12 10.50 -6.56
N LEU A 104 -2.98 9.52 -6.90
CA LEU A 104 -3.83 9.59 -8.11
C LEU A 104 -4.82 10.76 -8.05
N ALA A 105 -5.43 10.97 -6.91
CA ALA A 105 -6.41 12.04 -6.74
C ALA A 105 -5.79 13.44 -6.90
N GLY A 106 -4.52 13.59 -6.60
CA GLY A 106 -3.77 14.83 -6.82
C GLY A 106 -3.35 15.07 -8.26
N LYS A 107 -3.58 14.13 -9.17
CA LYS A 107 -3.25 14.22 -10.59
C LYS A 107 -4.53 14.28 -11.42
N PRO A 108 -4.61 15.17 -12.39
CA PRO A 108 -5.78 15.24 -13.27
C PRO A 108 -5.94 14.01 -14.16
#